data_fb857cd551e197e8d11a87ed9db3e743
#
_entry.id   fb857cd551e197e8d11a87ed9db3e743
#
_cell.length_a   1.000
_cell.length_b   1.000
_cell.length_c   1.000
_cell.angle_alpha   90.00
_cell.angle_beta   90.00
_cell.angle_gamma   90.00
#
_symmetry.space_group_name_H-M   'P 1'
#
loop_
_entity.id
_entity.type
_entity.pdbx_description
1 polymer ?
#
loop_
_entity_poly.entity_id
_entity_poly.type
_entity_poly.pdbx_seq_one_letter_code
_entity_poly.pdbx_strand_id
1 'polypeptide(L)'
;RIVVVATPPDVTAGVVLRELDAHPGAVVTDVASVKDSVAAEVRAHGGDSARRYVGSHPMAGRERSGAVAADSDLFVGRPWVIVADGAEPAAEVAVRDLAVDVGATPVRMGAAEHDAAVAAVSHAPQLVSSLLAARLEDLPESALALAGQGLRDTTRIAASDPRLWAAIVVGNAGPVAGVLRRVREDLDALIAGVEAAVVDPDSREYAAPGGAEQIAPGAVGAIADVMGRGNAGRARIPGKHGGAPRRYAQVQVLVPDSPGELGRLFSDVGAAGVNVEDFSMEHSPGQSAGLAMVSVLPAAAAHLEAALDARGWRVVVG
;
A
#
# COMPACT_ATOMS: atom_id res chain seq x y z
N ARG A 1 20.69 26.40 4.23
CA ARG A 1 20.61 25.73 2.92
C ARG A 1 20.42 24.24 3.14
N ILE A 2 19.62 23.59 2.27
CA ILE A 2 19.39 22.15 2.27
C ILE A 2 19.81 21.61 0.91
N VAL A 3 20.51 20.47 0.90
CA VAL A 3 20.78 19.66 -0.29
C VAL A 3 19.93 18.40 -0.19
N VAL A 4 19.14 18.11 -1.22
CA VAL A 4 18.29 16.92 -1.30
C VAL A 4 18.91 15.94 -2.30
N VAL A 5 19.27 14.75 -1.82
CA VAL A 5 19.83 13.66 -2.63
C VAL A 5 18.69 12.74 -3.04
N ALA A 6 18.37 12.72 -4.33
CA ALA A 6 17.32 11.92 -4.93
C ALA A 6 17.92 10.91 -5.93
N THR A 7 18.66 9.94 -5.40
CA THR A 7 19.36 8.91 -6.17
C THR A 7 18.87 7.51 -5.78
N PRO A 8 19.12 6.48 -6.61
CA PRO A 8 18.86 5.10 -6.21
C PRO A 8 19.60 4.72 -4.92
N PRO A 9 19.02 3.83 -4.09
CA PRO A 9 19.53 3.53 -2.75
C PRO A 9 20.99 3.08 -2.70
N ASP A 10 21.44 2.33 -3.71
CA ASP A 10 22.79 1.75 -3.82
C ASP A 10 23.92 2.80 -3.96
N VAL A 11 23.61 4.00 -4.41
CA VAL A 11 24.59 5.09 -4.58
C VAL A 11 24.34 6.28 -3.64
N THR A 12 23.22 6.26 -2.91
CA THR A 12 22.77 7.41 -2.09
C THR A 12 23.79 7.81 -1.04
N ALA A 13 24.33 6.87 -0.27
CA ALA A 13 25.28 7.19 0.80
C ALA A 13 26.55 7.86 0.26
N GLY A 14 27.10 7.37 -0.84
CA GLY A 14 28.27 7.97 -1.49
C GLY A 14 28.01 9.38 -2.03
N VAL A 15 26.77 9.64 -2.52
CA VAL A 15 26.37 11.01 -2.93
C VAL A 15 26.24 11.92 -1.73
N VAL A 16 25.56 11.48 -0.67
CA VAL A 16 25.40 12.23 0.59
C VAL A 16 26.77 12.66 1.15
N LEU A 17 27.73 11.73 1.21
CA LEU A 17 29.09 12.04 1.71
C LEU A 17 29.78 13.11 0.87
N ARG A 18 29.69 13.02 -0.46
CA ARG A 18 30.25 14.05 -1.37
C ARG A 18 29.58 15.42 -1.17
N GLU A 19 28.26 15.45 -1.00
CA GLU A 19 27.53 16.70 -0.78
C GLU A 19 27.83 17.33 0.59
N LEU A 20 28.02 16.50 1.63
CA LEU A 20 28.47 16.98 2.94
C LEU A 20 29.86 17.68 2.90
N ASP A 21 30.76 17.12 2.09
CA ASP A 21 32.12 17.70 1.90
C ASP A 21 32.08 18.95 1.01
N ALA A 22 31.32 18.90 -0.09
CA ALA A 22 31.22 20.01 -1.03
C ALA A 22 30.48 21.23 -0.44
N HIS A 23 29.58 20.99 0.53
CA HIS A 23 28.71 22.02 1.10
C HIS A 23 28.80 22.08 2.64
N PRO A 24 29.91 22.52 3.24
CA PRO A 24 30.12 22.47 4.70
C PRO A 24 29.13 23.30 5.53
N GLY A 25 28.38 24.21 4.92
CA GLY A 25 27.32 25.00 5.59
C GLY A 25 25.89 24.55 5.29
N ALA A 26 25.69 23.40 4.60
CA ALA A 26 24.39 22.91 4.27
C ALA A 26 24.00 21.68 5.11
N VAL A 27 22.70 21.53 5.35
CA VAL A 27 22.09 20.28 5.77
C VAL A 27 21.91 19.40 4.53
N VAL A 28 22.24 18.12 4.62
CA VAL A 28 22.05 17.16 3.54
C VAL A 28 20.99 16.16 3.96
N THR A 29 20.02 15.93 3.10
CA THR A 29 18.99 14.90 3.28
C THR A 29 18.89 14.04 2.03
N ASP A 30 18.48 12.80 2.18
CA ASP A 30 18.11 11.94 1.07
C ASP A 30 16.62 11.62 1.10
N VAL A 31 16.08 11.11 -0.01
CA VAL A 31 14.69 10.69 -0.16
C VAL A 31 14.57 9.21 -0.57
N ALA A 32 15.61 8.42 -0.35
CA ALA A 32 15.63 7.01 -0.69
C ALA A 32 14.61 6.19 0.13
N SER A 33 14.21 5.05 -0.41
CA SER A 33 13.23 4.15 0.21
C SER A 33 13.79 3.28 1.34
N VAL A 34 15.10 3.31 1.58
CA VAL A 34 15.79 2.58 2.66
C VAL A 34 16.64 3.55 3.46
N LYS A 35 16.75 3.34 4.77
CA LYS A 35 17.39 4.29 5.67
C LYS A 35 18.58 3.72 6.42
N ASP A 36 18.49 2.50 6.93
CA ASP A 36 19.48 1.97 7.88
C ASP A 36 20.87 1.83 7.25
N SER A 37 20.95 1.22 6.06
CA SER A 37 22.21 1.07 5.34
C SER A 37 22.83 2.41 4.94
N VAL A 38 22.03 3.35 4.45
CA VAL A 38 22.50 4.70 4.07
C VAL A 38 23.01 5.46 5.29
N ALA A 39 22.24 5.49 6.38
CA ALA A 39 22.62 6.17 7.61
C ALA A 39 23.86 5.54 8.27
N ALA A 40 23.98 4.21 8.23
CA ALA A 40 25.16 3.51 8.76
C ALA A 40 26.43 3.89 7.99
N GLU A 41 26.38 3.90 6.66
CA GLU A 41 27.52 4.27 5.81
C GLU A 41 27.91 5.74 5.99
N VAL A 42 26.92 6.65 6.05
CA VAL A 42 27.19 8.07 6.29
C VAL A 42 27.82 8.29 7.67
N ARG A 43 27.34 7.62 8.71
CA ARG A 43 27.95 7.70 10.05
C ARG A 43 29.38 7.14 10.10
N ALA A 44 29.64 6.06 9.37
CA ALA A 44 30.95 5.42 9.36
C ALA A 44 32.02 6.27 8.66
N HIS A 45 31.66 7.05 7.64
CA HIS A 45 32.62 7.74 6.78
C HIS A 45 32.52 9.26 6.81
N GLY A 46 31.43 9.84 7.34
CA GLY A 46 31.20 11.29 7.32
C GLY A 46 31.84 12.06 8.46
N GLY A 47 32.40 11.38 9.49
CA GLY A 47 32.99 12.07 10.65
C GLY A 47 32.03 13.10 11.25
N ASP A 48 32.55 14.29 11.61
CA ASP A 48 31.75 15.39 12.18
C ASP A 48 30.71 15.93 11.18
N SER A 49 30.96 15.84 9.88
CA SER A 49 30.03 16.33 8.87
C SER A 49 28.73 15.48 8.80
N ALA A 50 28.78 14.22 9.23
CA ALA A 50 27.61 13.36 9.34
C ALA A 50 26.50 13.92 10.26
N ARG A 51 26.86 14.82 11.21
CA ARG A 51 25.86 15.48 12.08
C ARG A 51 24.93 16.44 11.33
N ARG A 52 25.29 16.83 10.10
CA ARG A 52 24.45 17.65 9.20
C ARG A 52 23.61 16.81 8.24
N TYR A 53 23.72 15.49 8.33
CA TYR A 53 22.87 14.57 7.55
C TYR A 53 21.63 14.17 8.34
N VAL A 54 20.50 14.23 7.68
CA VAL A 54 19.20 13.73 8.15
C VAL A 54 18.61 12.85 7.05
N GLY A 55 18.49 11.58 7.29
CA GLY A 55 17.80 10.68 6.36
C GLY A 55 16.32 11.03 6.28
N SER A 56 15.71 10.95 5.10
CA SER A 56 14.28 11.11 4.98
C SER A 56 13.68 10.22 3.90
N HIS A 57 12.37 10.01 3.96
CA HIS A 57 11.63 9.22 2.98
C HIS A 57 10.19 9.73 2.84
N PRO A 58 9.86 10.46 1.78
CA PRO A 58 8.48 10.80 1.47
C PRO A 58 7.73 9.53 1.00
N MET A 59 6.68 9.15 1.71
CA MET A 59 5.83 8.01 1.37
C MET A 59 4.86 8.35 0.23
N ALA A 60 5.41 8.79 -0.90
CA ALA A 60 4.68 9.35 -2.04
C ALA A 60 5.04 8.70 -3.39
N GLY A 61 5.66 7.51 -3.36
CA GLY A 61 6.01 6.76 -4.56
C GLY A 61 4.79 6.43 -5.43
N ARG A 62 5.00 6.45 -6.75
CA ARG A 62 4.04 6.00 -7.76
C ARG A 62 4.69 4.91 -8.62
N GLU A 63 3.88 4.15 -9.35
CA GLU A 63 4.34 3.09 -10.25
C GLU A 63 5.11 3.65 -11.48
N ARG A 64 5.01 4.95 -11.72
CA ARG A 64 5.71 5.65 -12.82
C ARG A 64 6.93 6.38 -12.27
N SER A 65 8.04 6.27 -12.98
CA SER A 65 9.29 6.98 -12.68
C SER A 65 9.60 8.05 -13.73
N GLY A 66 10.53 8.94 -13.39
CA GLY A 66 11.01 10.01 -14.27
C GLY A 66 10.22 11.32 -14.15
N ALA A 67 10.73 12.37 -14.83
CA ALA A 67 10.22 13.73 -14.75
C ALA A 67 8.75 13.86 -15.19
N VAL A 68 8.28 13.00 -16.08
CA VAL A 68 6.88 12.97 -16.54
C VAL A 68 5.88 12.52 -15.47
N ALA A 69 6.37 11.94 -14.37
CA ALA A 69 5.56 11.56 -13.22
C ALA A 69 5.56 12.64 -12.12
N ALA A 70 6.25 13.74 -12.32
CA ALA A 70 6.28 14.85 -11.39
C ALA A 70 4.90 15.52 -11.31
N ASP A 71 4.50 15.85 -10.08
CA ASP A 71 3.25 16.50 -9.76
C ASP A 71 3.49 17.45 -8.60
N SER A 72 2.98 18.67 -8.68
CA SER A 72 3.14 19.68 -7.63
C SER A 72 2.53 19.23 -6.29
N ASP A 73 1.51 18.37 -6.33
CA ASP A 73 0.75 17.91 -5.17
C ASP A 73 1.23 16.54 -4.65
N LEU A 74 2.34 16.01 -5.20
CA LEU A 74 2.83 14.66 -4.93
C LEU A 74 2.96 14.37 -3.43
N PHE A 75 3.40 15.34 -2.65
CA PHE A 75 3.67 15.19 -1.21
C PHE A 75 2.53 15.62 -0.30
N VAL A 76 1.53 16.33 -0.83
CA VAL A 76 0.44 16.91 -0.03
C VAL A 76 -0.32 15.84 0.73
N GLY A 77 -0.36 15.98 2.07
CA GLY A 77 -1.02 15.03 2.98
C GLY A 77 -0.33 13.67 3.11
N ARG A 78 0.85 13.48 2.50
CA ARG A 78 1.59 12.21 2.58
C ARG A 78 2.49 12.18 3.81
N PRO A 79 2.68 11.03 4.48
CA PRO A 79 3.70 10.87 5.49
C PRO A 79 5.09 11.12 4.87
N TRP A 80 5.93 11.87 5.57
CA TRP A 80 7.34 12.04 5.24
C TRP A 80 8.16 11.62 6.44
N VAL A 81 8.78 10.45 6.36
CA VAL A 81 9.60 9.93 7.45
C VAL A 81 10.89 10.72 7.56
N ILE A 82 11.27 11.05 8.80
CA ILE A 82 12.49 11.76 9.16
C ILE A 82 13.29 10.89 10.11
N VAL A 83 14.52 10.57 9.72
CA VAL A 83 15.49 9.79 10.48
C VAL A 83 16.65 10.68 10.84
N ALA A 84 16.64 11.16 12.07
CA ALA A 84 17.62 12.13 12.58
C ALA A 84 18.62 11.50 13.58
N ASP A 85 18.89 10.20 13.45
CA ASP A 85 19.77 9.46 14.36
C ASP A 85 21.20 10.01 14.30
N GLY A 86 21.62 10.73 15.36
CA GLY A 86 22.92 11.36 15.45
C GLY A 86 23.06 12.71 14.75
N ALA A 87 21.99 13.23 14.14
CA ALA A 87 21.99 14.55 13.52
C ALA A 87 21.93 15.69 14.55
N GLU A 88 22.36 16.87 14.14
CA GLU A 88 22.18 18.09 14.92
C GLU A 88 20.69 18.48 14.97
N PRO A 89 20.17 19.00 16.10
CA PRO A 89 18.77 19.40 16.21
C PRO A 89 18.35 20.42 15.12
N ALA A 90 19.26 21.33 14.76
CA ALA A 90 18.99 22.32 13.70
C ALA A 90 18.84 21.66 12.31
N ALA A 91 19.57 20.58 12.04
CA ALA A 91 19.45 19.84 10.79
C ALA A 91 18.11 19.09 10.72
N GLU A 92 17.69 18.44 11.82
CA GLU A 92 16.38 17.79 11.91
C GLU A 92 15.22 18.79 11.66
N VAL A 93 15.29 19.97 12.31
CA VAL A 93 14.29 21.03 12.11
C VAL A 93 14.22 21.46 10.66
N ALA A 94 15.36 21.68 10.01
CA ALA A 94 15.40 22.12 8.62
C ALA A 94 14.73 21.11 7.66
N VAL A 95 14.97 19.80 7.84
CA VAL A 95 14.35 18.76 7.00
C VAL A 95 12.86 18.58 7.32
N ARG A 96 12.47 18.72 8.59
CA ARG A 96 11.07 18.73 8.97
C ARG A 96 10.32 19.91 8.33
N ASP A 97 10.90 21.09 8.37
CA ASP A 97 10.29 22.29 7.78
C ASP A 97 10.16 22.14 6.26
N LEU A 98 11.16 21.55 5.58
CA LEU A 98 11.06 21.20 4.16
C LEU A 98 9.85 20.30 3.88
N ALA A 99 9.65 19.26 4.70
CA ALA A 99 8.51 18.35 4.53
C ALA A 99 7.17 19.08 4.71
N VAL A 100 7.07 20.00 5.69
CA VAL A 100 5.87 20.83 5.92
C VAL A 100 5.65 21.81 4.77
N ASP A 101 6.69 22.46 4.28
CA ASP A 101 6.61 23.44 3.20
C ASP A 101 6.06 22.85 1.89
N VAL A 102 6.33 21.55 1.64
CA VAL A 102 5.76 20.85 0.48
C VAL A 102 4.40 20.16 0.79
N GLY A 103 3.80 20.45 1.94
CA GLY A 103 2.48 19.95 2.34
C GLY A 103 2.46 18.52 2.88
N ALA A 104 3.63 17.92 3.15
CA ALA A 104 3.71 16.58 3.73
C ALA A 104 3.52 16.61 5.25
N THR A 105 3.25 15.44 5.82
CA THR A 105 3.13 15.25 7.28
C THR A 105 4.41 14.58 7.79
N PRO A 106 5.29 15.30 8.52
CA PRO A 106 6.53 14.72 9.04
C PRO A 106 6.24 13.68 10.14
N VAL A 107 6.93 12.54 10.03
CA VAL A 107 6.88 11.43 10.99
C VAL A 107 8.29 11.09 11.41
N ARG A 108 8.63 11.28 12.69
CA ARG A 108 9.96 10.92 13.21
C ARG A 108 10.02 9.41 13.50
N MET A 109 11.10 8.77 13.05
CA MET A 109 11.30 7.33 13.19
C MET A 109 12.81 7.02 13.22
N GLY A 110 13.24 5.96 13.88
CA GLY A 110 14.61 5.46 13.79
C GLY A 110 14.85 4.73 12.46
N ALA A 111 16.11 4.66 11.98
CA ALA A 111 16.44 4.04 10.69
C ALA A 111 15.98 2.58 10.59
N ALA A 112 16.33 1.77 11.60
CA ALA A 112 15.95 0.35 11.64
C ALA A 112 14.43 0.16 11.78
N GLU A 113 13.75 1.01 12.55
CA GLU A 113 12.30 1.01 12.70
C GLU A 113 11.61 1.31 11.37
N HIS A 114 12.11 2.33 10.64
CA HIS A 114 11.65 2.67 9.30
C HIS A 114 11.77 1.46 8.36
N ASP A 115 12.96 0.87 8.29
CA ASP A 115 13.22 -0.22 7.34
C ASP A 115 12.39 -1.48 7.66
N ALA A 116 12.16 -1.77 8.94
CA ALA A 116 11.23 -2.82 9.35
C ALA A 116 9.78 -2.51 8.96
N ALA A 117 9.35 -1.25 9.13
CA ALA A 117 8.01 -0.82 8.76
C ALA A 117 7.78 -0.93 7.24
N VAL A 118 8.67 -0.33 6.41
CA VAL A 118 8.50 -0.36 4.94
C VAL A 118 8.70 -1.76 4.36
N ALA A 119 9.47 -2.64 5.00
CA ALA A 119 9.52 -4.05 4.62
C ALA A 119 8.13 -4.70 4.67
N ALA A 120 7.35 -4.40 5.70
CA ALA A 120 6.03 -4.99 5.91
C ALA A 120 4.93 -4.31 5.06
N VAL A 121 4.96 -2.97 4.93
CA VAL A 121 3.85 -2.23 4.31
C VAL A 121 4.06 -1.89 2.84
N SER A 122 5.28 -2.07 2.31
CA SER A 122 5.64 -1.71 0.94
C SER A 122 6.42 -2.82 0.22
N HIS A 123 7.58 -3.23 0.74
CA HIS A 123 8.50 -4.10 -0.01
C HIS A 123 7.98 -5.53 -0.16
N ALA A 124 7.53 -6.15 0.92
CA ALA A 124 6.95 -7.49 0.86
C ALA A 124 5.63 -7.54 0.06
N PRO A 125 4.69 -6.60 0.21
CA PRO A 125 3.52 -6.52 -0.66
C PRO A 125 3.85 -6.45 -2.15
N GLN A 126 4.83 -5.66 -2.55
CA GLN A 126 5.30 -5.59 -3.93
C GLN A 126 5.79 -6.94 -4.44
N LEU A 127 6.63 -7.62 -3.66
CA LEU A 127 7.19 -8.92 -4.03
C LEU A 127 6.12 -10.00 -4.11
N VAL A 128 5.18 -10.03 -3.15
CA VAL A 128 4.06 -10.99 -3.14
C VAL A 128 3.14 -10.76 -4.34
N SER A 129 2.84 -9.51 -4.67
CA SER A 129 2.08 -9.14 -5.87
C SER A 129 2.79 -9.62 -7.15
N SER A 130 4.11 -9.41 -7.24
CA SER A 130 4.90 -9.85 -8.39
C SER A 130 4.99 -11.37 -8.49
N LEU A 131 5.09 -12.09 -7.36
CA LEU A 131 5.05 -13.55 -7.33
C LEU A 131 3.72 -14.11 -7.84
N LEU A 132 2.61 -13.48 -7.46
CA LEU A 132 1.28 -13.85 -7.94
C LEU A 132 1.16 -13.56 -9.44
N ALA A 133 1.55 -12.36 -9.88
CA ALA A 133 1.50 -11.96 -11.28
C ALA A 133 2.36 -12.87 -12.18
N ALA A 134 3.52 -13.31 -11.71
CA ALA A 134 4.37 -14.24 -12.45
C ALA A 134 3.70 -15.60 -12.74
N ARG A 135 2.69 -16.00 -11.94
CA ARG A 135 1.92 -17.24 -12.22
C ARG A 135 0.94 -17.08 -13.39
N LEU A 136 0.71 -15.85 -13.85
CA LEU A 136 -0.17 -15.58 -14.98
C LEU A 136 0.53 -15.76 -16.34
N GLU A 137 1.88 -15.78 -16.36
CA GLU A 137 2.67 -15.81 -17.59
C GLU A 137 2.36 -17.06 -18.44
N ASP A 138 2.18 -18.21 -17.79
CA ASP A 138 1.96 -19.50 -18.46
C ASP A 138 0.46 -19.85 -18.62
N LEU A 139 -0.47 -18.94 -18.26
CA LEU A 139 -1.90 -19.20 -18.35
C LEU A 139 -2.43 -18.97 -19.78
N PRO A 140 -3.35 -19.82 -20.27
CA PRO A 140 -4.00 -19.60 -21.56
C PRO A 140 -4.93 -18.37 -21.51
N GLU A 141 -5.13 -17.72 -22.66
CA GLU A 141 -6.00 -16.53 -22.78
C GLU A 141 -7.43 -16.78 -22.24
N SER A 142 -7.95 -17.99 -22.41
CA SER A 142 -9.26 -18.37 -21.90
C SER A 142 -9.35 -18.32 -20.37
N ALA A 143 -8.26 -18.62 -19.66
CA ALA A 143 -8.20 -18.48 -18.21
C ALA A 143 -8.06 -16.99 -17.81
N LEU A 144 -7.23 -16.23 -18.54
CA LEU A 144 -7.06 -14.81 -18.31
C LEU A 144 -8.35 -14.00 -18.56
N ALA A 145 -9.20 -14.46 -19.48
CA ALA A 145 -10.50 -13.87 -19.74
C ALA A 145 -11.46 -13.92 -18.53
N LEU A 146 -11.20 -14.81 -17.56
CA LEU A 146 -11.95 -14.90 -16.31
C LEU A 146 -11.44 -13.98 -15.21
N ALA A 147 -10.40 -13.17 -15.49
CA ALA A 147 -9.78 -12.28 -14.50
C ALA A 147 -10.76 -11.19 -14.05
N GLY A 148 -11.20 -11.29 -12.81
CA GLY A 148 -12.02 -10.29 -12.14
C GLY A 148 -11.18 -9.18 -11.46
N GLN A 149 -11.89 -8.27 -10.78
CA GLN A 149 -11.28 -7.11 -10.12
C GLN A 149 -10.30 -7.53 -9.01
N GLY A 150 -10.61 -8.59 -8.26
CA GLY A 150 -9.71 -9.08 -7.20
C GLY A 150 -8.31 -9.42 -7.70
N LEU A 151 -8.18 -10.08 -8.87
CA LEU A 151 -6.89 -10.37 -9.47
C LEU A 151 -6.18 -9.07 -9.90
N ARG A 152 -6.91 -8.15 -10.54
CA ARG A 152 -6.37 -6.85 -11.00
C ARG A 152 -5.83 -6.03 -9.83
N ASP A 153 -6.58 -5.93 -8.74
CA ASP A 153 -6.18 -5.18 -7.53
C ASP A 153 -4.94 -5.80 -6.88
N THR A 154 -4.90 -7.13 -6.76
CA THR A 154 -3.79 -7.84 -6.13
C THR A 154 -2.50 -7.76 -6.94
N THR A 155 -2.59 -7.71 -8.29
CA THR A 155 -1.44 -7.69 -9.19
C THR A 155 -1.10 -6.29 -9.72
N ARG A 156 -1.87 -5.26 -9.40
CA ARG A 156 -1.71 -3.90 -9.92
C ARG A 156 -0.30 -3.34 -9.71
N ILE A 157 0.24 -3.52 -8.52
CA ILE A 157 1.57 -3.00 -8.17
C ILE A 157 2.72 -3.82 -8.78
N ALA A 158 2.47 -5.02 -9.31
CA ALA A 158 3.50 -5.82 -9.98
C ALA A 158 4.09 -5.13 -11.22
N ALA A 159 3.37 -4.20 -11.84
CA ALA A 159 3.82 -3.42 -12.99
C ALA A 159 4.79 -2.31 -12.55
N SER A 160 6.00 -2.68 -12.14
CA SER A 160 7.02 -1.79 -11.59
C SER A 160 8.38 -2.03 -12.23
N ASP A 161 9.31 -1.07 -12.13
CA ASP A 161 10.68 -1.21 -12.65
C ASP A 161 11.48 -2.24 -11.83
N PRO A 162 11.89 -3.37 -12.43
CA PRO A 162 12.61 -4.43 -11.71
C PRO A 162 13.97 -3.97 -11.16
N ARG A 163 14.66 -3.05 -11.83
CA ARG A 163 15.99 -2.57 -11.39
C ARG A 163 15.89 -1.73 -10.14
N LEU A 164 14.91 -0.81 -10.13
CA LEU A 164 14.64 0.01 -8.95
C LEU A 164 14.27 -0.86 -7.75
N TRP A 165 13.37 -1.83 -7.95
CA TRP A 165 12.93 -2.72 -6.88
C TRP A 165 14.03 -3.66 -6.40
N ALA A 166 14.91 -4.12 -7.28
CA ALA A 166 16.10 -4.90 -6.88
C ALA A 166 17.00 -4.08 -5.93
N ALA A 167 17.28 -2.81 -6.24
CA ALA A 167 18.09 -1.94 -5.39
C ALA A 167 17.41 -1.69 -4.01
N ILE A 168 16.09 -1.44 -3.99
CA ILE A 168 15.31 -1.26 -2.77
C ILE A 168 15.35 -2.50 -1.88
N VAL A 169 15.06 -3.68 -2.47
CA VAL A 169 14.99 -4.95 -1.73
C VAL A 169 16.34 -5.36 -1.18
N VAL A 170 17.40 -5.20 -1.97
CA VAL A 170 18.78 -5.49 -1.52
C VAL A 170 19.18 -4.55 -0.39
N GLY A 171 18.86 -3.24 -0.50
CA GLY A 171 19.13 -2.26 0.55
C GLY A 171 18.39 -2.51 1.87
N ASN A 172 17.28 -3.29 1.83
CA ASN A 172 16.48 -3.66 3.01
C ASN A 172 16.35 -5.20 3.17
N ALA A 173 17.36 -5.96 2.75
CA ALA A 173 17.27 -7.42 2.59
C ALA A 173 16.90 -8.17 3.88
N GLY A 174 17.46 -7.80 5.03
CA GLY A 174 17.22 -8.47 6.31
C GLY A 174 15.75 -8.40 6.73
N PRO A 175 15.19 -7.20 6.93
CA PRO A 175 13.78 -7.00 7.25
C PRO A 175 12.82 -7.63 6.23
N VAL A 176 13.08 -7.47 4.92
CA VAL A 176 12.26 -8.06 3.85
C VAL A 176 12.25 -9.58 3.93
N ALA A 177 13.42 -10.21 4.05
CA ALA A 177 13.52 -11.66 4.20
C ALA A 177 12.77 -12.17 5.45
N GLY A 178 12.77 -11.39 6.53
CA GLY A 178 12.00 -11.70 7.75
C GLY A 178 10.49 -11.74 7.49
N VAL A 179 9.96 -10.78 6.73
CA VAL A 179 8.53 -10.77 6.36
C VAL A 179 8.20 -11.93 5.42
N LEU A 180 9.02 -12.16 4.39
CA LEU A 180 8.79 -13.22 3.40
C LEU A 180 8.84 -14.62 4.01
N ARG A 181 9.71 -14.86 5.03
CA ARG A 181 9.71 -16.15 5.75
C ARG A 181 8.38 -16.41 6.44
N ARG A 182 7.80 -15.42 7.11
CA ARG A 182 6.48 -15.57 7.74
C ARG A 182 5.37 -15.83 6.71
N VAL A 183 5.40 -15.11 5.58
CA VAL A 183 4.46 -15.37 4.48
C VAL A 183 4.62 -16.79 3.95
N ARG A 184 5.86 -17.30 3.82
CA ARG A 184 6.12 -18.66 3.40
C ARG A 184 5.60 -19.68 4.40
N GLU A 185 5.82 -19.46 5.70
CA GLU A 185 5.32 -20.35 6.77
C GLU A 185 3.79 -20.45 6.71
N ASP A 186 3.09 -19.34 6.55
CA ASP A 186 1.64 -19.30 6.38
C ASP A 186 1.20 -20.00 5.08
N LEU A 187 1.95 -19.82 3.98
CA LEU A 187 1.67 -20.46 2.70
C LEU A 187 1.89 -21.97 2.76
N ASP A 188 2.97 -22.44 3.37
CA ASP A 188 3.27 -23.86 3.56
C ASP A 188 2.17 -24.54 4.39
N ALA A 189 1.68 -23.89 5.46
CA ALA A 189 0.56 -24.38 6.26
C ALA A 189 -0.75 -24.43 5.47
N LEU A 190 -1.01 -23.41 4.66
CA LEU A 190 -2.19 -23.37 3.79
C LEU A 190 -2.16 -24.48 2.73
N ILE A 191 -1.00 -24.69 2.09
CA ILE A 191 -0.80 -25.75 1.09
C ILE A 191 -1.06 -27.11 1.73
N ALA A 192 -0.46 -27.41 2.89
CA ALA A 192 -0.66 -28.67 3.59
C ALA A 192 -2.15 -28.90 3.94
N GLY A 193 -2.86 -27.85 4.36
CA GLY A 193 -4.29 -27.92 4.61
C GLY A 193 -5.11 -28.23 3.34
N VAL A 194 -4.79 -27.57 2.23
CA VAL A 194 -5.49 -27.80 0.95
C VAL A 194 -5.20 -29.20 0.40
N GLU A 195 -3.95 -29.67 0.50
CA GLU A 195 -3.57 -31.03 0.09
C GLU A 195 -4.28 -32.11 0.91
N ALA A 196 -4.41 -31.90 2.21
CA ALA A 196 -5.18 -32.81 3.07
C ALA A 196 -6.64 -32.93 2.64
N ALA A 197 -7.26 -31.87 2.12
CA ALA A 197 -8.63 -31.92 1.61
C ALA A 197 -8.80 -32.74 0.33
N VAL A 198 -7.71 -32.99 -0.40
CA VAL A 198 -7.73 -33.87 -1.59
C VAL A 198 -7.69 -35.35 -1.16
N VAL A 199 -6.94 -35.66 -0.11
CA VAL A 199 -6.73 -37.04 0.38
C VAL A 199 -7.85 -37.49 1.30
N ASP A 200 -8.37 -36.58 2.15
CA ASP A 200 -9.42 -36.86 3.12
C ASP A 200 -10.64 -35.98 2.85
N PRO A 201 -11.71 -36.55 2.20
CA PRO A 201 -12.95 -35.79 1.96
C PRO A 201 -13.65 -35.30 3.23
N ASP A 202 -13.49 -35.97 4.37
CA ASP A 202 -14.14 -35.61 5.63
C ASP A 202 -13.47 -34.32 6.23
N SER A 203 -12.23 -33.99 5.83
CA SER A 203 -11.58 -32.73 6.18
C SER A 203 -12.25 -31.50 5.58
N ARG A 204 -13.21 -31.68 4.68
CA ARG A 204 -13.99 -30.63 3.99
C ARG A 204 -15.23 -30.20 4.78
N GLU A 205 -15.62 -30.91 5.86
CA GLU A 205 -16.80 -30.54 6.63
C GLU A 205 -16.60 -29.17 7.30
N TYR A 206 -17.53 -28.28 6.98
CA TYR A 206 -17.64 -26.97 7.63
C TYR A 206 -18.56 -27.11 8.85
N ALA A 207 -18.07 -26.74 10.02
CA ALA A 207 -18.92 -26.69 11.22
C ALA A 207 -20.07 -25.70 11.01
N ALA A 208 -21.30 -26.15 11.22
CA ALA A 208 -22.51 -25.36 11.01
C ALA A 208 -22.46 -24.01 11.77
N PRO A 209 -23.00 -22.93 11.20
CA PRO A 209 -23.04 -21.63 11.86
C PRO A 209 -23.94 -21.68 13.09
N GLY A 210 -23.38 -21.39 14.29
CA GLY A 210 -24.12 -21.30 15.54
C GLY A 210 -23.47 -21.95 16.78
N GLY A 211 -22.39 -22.69 16.61
CA GLY A 211 -21.56 -23.16 17.72
C GLY A 211 -20.36 -22.23 17.93
N ALA A 212 -19.98 -21.98 19.18
CA ALA A 212 -18.78 -21.21 19.53
C ALA A 212 -17.60 -21.64 18.65
N GLU A 213 -16.88 -20.66 18.12
CA GLU A 213 -15.69 -20.69 17.27
C GLU A 213 -14.75 -21.91 17.46
N GLN A 214 -15.18 -23.09 17.06
CA GLN A 214 -14.29 -24.21 16.83
C GLN A 214 -14.06 -24.30 15.32
N ILE A 215 -12.94 -23.72 14.90
CA ILE A 215 -12.43 -23.90 13.54
C ILE A 215 -12.23 -25.41 13.35
N ALA A 216 -12.90 -25.99 12.34
CA ALA A 216 -12.82 -27.41 12.07
C ALA A 216 -11.35 -27.83 11.83
N PRO A 217 -10.88 -28.95 12.40
CA PRO A 217 -9.55 -29.47 12.08
C PRO A 217 -9.50 -29.85 10.59
N GLY A 218 -8.37 -29.58 9.92
CA GLY A 218 -8.15 -29.92 8.52
C GLY A 218 -8.15 -28.71 7.58
N ALA A 219 -8.43 -28.93 6.29
CA ALA A 219 -8.35 -27.92 5.22
C ALA A 219 -9.18 -26.66 5.48
N VAL A 220 -10.42 -26.84 5.95
CA VAL A 220 -11.31 -25.73 6.25
C VAL A 220 -10.75 -24.87 7.38
N GLY A 221 -10.17 -25.51 8.41
CA GLY A 221 -9.53 -24.81 9.51
C GLY A 221 -8.33 -23.96 9.07
N ALA A 222 -7.44 -24.51 8.24
CA ALA A 222 -6.28 -23.81 7.72
C ALA A 222 -6.67 -22.59 6.87
N ILE A 223 -7.66 -22.77 5.98
CA ILE A 223 -8.17 -21.68 5.14
C ILE A 223 -8.83 -20.60 6.01
N ALA A 224 -9.71 -20.99 6.93
CA ALA A 224 -10.40 -20.05 7.81
C ALA A 224 -9.44 -19.26 8.70
N ASP A 225 -8.37 -19.87 9.21
CA ASP A 225 -7.33 -19.20 10.01
C ASP A 225 -6.63 -18.10 9.18
N VAL A 226 -6.14 -18.44 8.00
CA VAL A 226 -5.45 -17.47 7.13
C VAL A 226 -6.38 -16.32 6.76
N MET A 227 -7.64 -16.61 6.38
CA MET A 227 -8.63 -15.60 6.04
C MET A 227 -8.98 -14.71 7.24
N GLY A 228 -9.15 -15.30 8.42
CA GLY A 228 -9.45 -14.60 9.67
C GLY A 228 -8.31 -13.65 10.08
N ARG A 229 -7.06 -14.14 10.05
CA ARG A 229 -5.88 -13.32 10.32
C ARG A 229 -5.70 -12.21 9.27
N GLY A 230 -5.99 -12.50 8.00
CA GLY A 230 -5.98 -11.52 6.93
C GLY A 230 -6.99 -10.39 7.17
N ASN A 231 -8.23 -10.74 7.53
CA ASN A 231 -9.27 -9.77 7.88
C ASN A 231 -8.86 -8.91 9.09
N ALA A 232 -8.33 -9.53 10.14
CA ALA A 232 -7.83 -8.81 11.31
C ALA A 232 -6.67 -7.86 10.96
N GLY A 233 -5.73 -8.32 10.13
CA GLY A 233 -4.61 -7.50 9.64
C GLY A 233 -5.11 -6.30 8.82
N ARG A 234 -6.01 -6.53 7.86
CA ARG A 234 -6.60 -5.46 7.04
C ARG A 234 -7.34 -4.42 7.89
N ALA A 235 -8.06 -4.86 8.92
CA ALA A 235 -8.78 -3.99 9.83
C ALA A 235 -7.86 -3.04 10.64
N ARG A 236 -6.56 -3.29 10.70
CA ARG A 236 -5.57 -2.41 11.35
C ARG A 236 -5.05 -1.28 10.46
N ILE A 237 -5.29 -1.34 9.15
CA ILE A 237 -4.86 -0.28 8.23
C ILE A 237 -5.71 0.97 8.52
N PRO A 238 -5.09 2.11 8.88
CA PRO A 238 -5.83 3.33 9.18
C PRO A 238 -6.68 3.78 7.99
N GLY A 239 -7.89 4.25 8.26
CA GLY A 239 -8.76 4.83 7.24
C GLY A 239 -8.25 6.20 6.75
N LYS A 240 -8.93 6.76 5.76
CA LYS A 240 -8.64 8.04 5.07
C LYS A 240 -8.31 9.21 6.00
N HIS A 241 -8.83 9.21 7.22
CA HIS A 241 -8.65 10.29 8.20
C HIS A 241 -7.66 9.94 9.32
N GLY A 242 -6.83 8.90 9.15
CA GLY A 242 -5.80 8.50 10.12
C GLY A 242 -6.31 7.96 11.46
N GLY A 243 -7.64 7.78 11.61
CA GLY A 243 -8.28 7.22 12.80
C GLY A 243 -8.45 5.71 12.73
N ALA A 244 -9.06 5.12 13.78
CA ALA A 244 -9.44 3.72 13.77
C ALA A 244 -10.25 3.39 12.52
N PRO A 245 -10.06 2.20 11.91
CA PRO A 245 -10.80 1.79 10.73
C PRO A 245 -12.31 1.92 11.00
N ARG A 246 -12.99 2.70 10.20
CA ARG A 246 -14.45 2.79 10.24
C ARG A 246 -15.01 1.75 9.29
N ARG A 247 -16.06 1.06 9.71
CA ARG A 247 -16.83 0.24 8.78
C ARG A 247 -17.65 1.20 7.91
N TYR A 248 -17.40 1.15 6.61
CA TYR A 248 -18.21 1.86 5.63
C TYR A 248 -19.31 0.93 5.10
N ALA A 249 -20.47 1.46 4.82
CA ALA A 249 -21.49 0.79 4.03
C ALA A 249 -21.19 0.99 2.55
N GLN A 250 -21.43 -0.04 1.75
CA GLN A 250 -21.23 0.02 0.30
C GLN A 250 -22.60 0.14 -0.38
N VAL A 251 -22.79 1.22 -1.12
CA VAL A 251 -23.92 1.42 -2.02
C VAL A 251 -23.48 1.02 -3.42
N GLN A 252 -24.11 0.00 -3.98
CA GLN A 252 -23.77 -0.57 -5.28
C GLN A 252 -24.68 0.01 -6.36
N VAL A 253 -24.08 0.52 -7.42
CA VAL A 253 -24.81 1.21 -8.48
C VAL A 253 -24.33 0.73 -9.85
N LEU A 254 -25.24 0.31 -10.72
CA LEU A 254 -24.94 0.03 -12.12
C LEU A 254 -24.77 1.34 -12.88
N VAL A 255 -23.59 1.54 -13.46
CA VAL A 255 -23.21 2.73 -14.21
C VAL A 255 -23.02 2.34 -15.66
N PRO A 256 -23.77 2.94 -16.62
CA PRO A 256 -23.55 2.72 -18.04
C PRO A 256 -22.11 3.04 -18.45
N ASP A 257 -21.53 2.21 -19.32
CA ASP A 257 -20.18 2.47 -19.86
C ASP A 257 -20.27 3.50 -21.01
N SER A 258 -20.50 4.74 -20.60
CA SER A 258 -20.66 5.87 -21.52
C SER A 258 -19.96 7.12 -20.94
N PRO A 259 -19.40 7.97 -21.81
CA PRO A 259 -18.75 9.19 -21.37
C PRO A 259 -19.68 10.08 -20.54
N GLY A 260 -19.20 10.51 -19.36
CA GLY A 260 -19.91 11.42 -18.45
C GLY A 260 -20.74 10.72 -17.36
N GLU A 261 -21.06 9.43 -17.47
CA GLU A 261 -21.91 8.75 -16.48
C GLU A 261 -21.30 8.68 -15.07
N LEU A 262 -20.00 8.47 -14.96
CA LEU A 262 -19.31 8.57 -13.66
C LEU A 262 -19.38 9.98 -13.09
N GLY A 263 -19.20 11.00 -13.92
CA GLY A 263 -19.35 12.41 -13.50
C GLY A 263 -20.76 12.71 -13.01
N ARG A 264 -21.80 12.16 -13.68
CA ARG A 264 -23.19 12.25 -13.26
C ARG A 264 -23.42 11.57 -11.91
N LEU A 265 -22.89 10.35 -11.73
CA LEU A 265 -22.99 9.63 -10.44
C LEU A 265 -22.42 10.46 -9.29
N PHE A 266 -21.20 10.96 -9.42
CA PHE A 266 -20.58 11.76 -8.36
C PHE A 266 -21.31 13.08 -8.10
N SER A 267 -21.86 13.71 -9.16
CA SER A 267 -22.70 14.91 -8.99
C SER A 267 -23.97 14.60 -8.21
N ASP A 268 -24.62 13.47 -8.50
CA ASP A 268 -25.85 13.04 -7.83
C ASP A 268 -25.59 12.62 -6.37
N VAL A 269 -24.46 11.97 -6.07
CA VAL A 269 -24.01 11.69 -4.69
C VAL A 269 -23.76 12.99 -3.92
N GLY A 270 -23.09 13.96 -4.55
CA GLY A 270 -22.87 15.28 -3.94
C GLY A 270 -24.18 16.04 -3.70
N ALA A 271 -25.13 16.00 -4.65
CA ALA A 271 -26.46 16.60 -4.51
C ALA A 271 -27.32 15.91 -3.42
N ALA A 272 -27.04 14.65 -3.09
CA ALA A 272 -27.63 13.98 -1.94
C ALA A 272 -26.99 14.40 -0.59
N GLY A 273 -25.94 15.24 -0.60
CA GLY A 273 -25.23 15.68 0.60
C GLY A 273 -24.40 14.59 1.27
N VAL A 274 -24.02 13.54 0.53
CA VAL A 274 -23.28 12.39 1.04
C VAL A 274 -21.82 12.49 0.65
N ASN A 275 -20.93 12.33 1.65
CA ASN A 275 -19.49 12.27 1.40
C ASN A 275 -19.07 10.85 0.98
N VAL A 276 -18.26 10.74 -0.07
CA VAL A 276 -17.67 9.47 -0.53
C VAL A 276 -16.39 9.21 0.26
N GLU A 277 -16.36 8.09 0.98
CA GLU A 277 -15.21 7.68 1.77
C GLU A 277 -14.23 6.85 0.94
N ASP A 278 -14.74 5.98 0.07
CA ASP A 278 -13.98 5.18 -0.88
C ASP A 278 -14.83 4.87 -2.10
N PHE A 279 -14.19 4.54 -3.22
CA PHE A 279 -14.86 4.22 -4.47
C PHE A 279 -14.09 3.14 -5.21
N SER A 280 -14.82 2.15 -5.70
CA SER A 280 -14.30 1.17 -6.65
C SER A 280 -15.31 0.88 -7.75
N MET A 281 -14.82 0.39 -8.89
CA MET A 281 -15.67 0.07 -10.02
C MET A 281 -15.23 -1.25 -10.64
N GLU A 282 -16.17 -2.16 -10.82
CA GLU A 282 -15.96 -3.43 -11.49
C GLU A 282 -16.53 -3.39 -12.90
N HIS A 283 -15.71 -3.82 -13.86
CA HIS A 283 -16.13 -4.02 -15.23
C HIS A 283 -15.97 -5.48 -15.62
N SER A 284 -17.03 -6.08 -16.15
CA SER A 284 -16.95 -7.40 -16.77
C SER A 284 -16.76 -7.26 -18.27
N PRO A 285 -15.89 -8.06 -18.90
CA PRO A 285 -15.70 -8.01 -20.36
C PRO A 285 -17.01 -8.18 -21.11
N GLY A 286 -17.27 -7.29 -22.08
CA GLY A 286 -18.47 -7.35 -22.92
C GLY A 286 -19.75 -6.81 -22.29
N GLN A 287 -19.71 -6.24 -21.10
CA GLN A 287 -20.85 -5.56 -20.49
C GLN A 287 -20.88 -4.08 -20.87
N SER A 288 -22.09 -3.55 -21.10
CA SER A 288 -22.31 -2.13 -21.39
C SER A 288 -22.49 -1.27 -20.12
N ALA A 289 -22.23 -1.83 -18.96
CA ALA A 289 -22.31 -1.16 -17.67
C ALA A 289 -21.26 -1.75 -16.71
N GLY A 290 -20.73 -0.90 -15.82
CA GLY A 290 -19.91 -1.29 -14.69
C GLY A 290 -20.68 -1.23 -13.38
N LEU A 291 -20.24 -1.98 -12.38
CA LEU A 291 -20.77 -1.94 -11.03
C LEU A 291 -19.89 -0.99 -10.19
N ALA A 292 -20.42 0.17 -9.87
CA ALA A 292 -19.77 1.12 -8.95
C ALA A 292 -20.10 0.77 -7.50
N MET A 293 -19.07 0.67 -6.65
CA MET A 293 -19.20 0.50 -5.20
C MET A 293 -18.82 1.81 -4.52
N VAL A 294 -19.80 2.53 -4.02
CA VAL A 294 -19.63 3.81 -3.32
C VAL A 294 -19.64 3.54 -1.82
N SER A 295 -18.49 3.67 -1.18
CA SER A 295 -18.35 3.51 0.27
C SER A 295 -18.70 4.81 0.98
N VAL A 296 -19.64 4.73 1.93
CA VAL A 296 -20.16 5.86 2.69
C VAL A 296 -20.26 5.52 4.18
N LEU A 297 -20.46 6.52 5.04
CA LEU A 297 -20.78 6.25 6.45
C LEU A 297 -22.09 5.43 6.54
N PRO A 298 -22.19 4.42 7.42
CA PRO A 298 -23.35 3.54 7.50
C PRO A 298 -24.69 4.28 7.66
N ALA A 299 -24.68 5.39 8.40
CA ALA A 299 -25.87 6.22 8.61
C ALA A 299 -26.36 6.93 7.32
N ALA A 300 -25.49 7.07 6.31
CA ALA A 300 -25.82 7.75 5.05
C ALA A 300 -26.26 6.78 3.94
N ALA A 301 -26.04 5.46 4.10
CA ALA A 301 -26.24 4.49 3.04
C ALA A 301 -27.69 4.43 2.53
N ALA A 302 -28.66 4.21 3.42
CA ALA A 302 -30.06 4.12 3.03
C ALA A 302 -30.60 5.44 2.39
N HIS A 303 -30.10 6.58 2.88
CA HIS A 303 -30.44 7.88 2.28
C HIS A 303 -29.85 8.00 0.86
N LEU A 304 -28.61 7.58 0.66
CA LEU A 304 -27.96 7.63 -0.65
C LEU A 304 -28.64 6.66 -1.64
N GLU A 305 -28.95 5.45 -1.23
CA GLU A 305 -29.67 4.45 -2.06
C GLU A 305 -30.99 5.04 -2.57
N ALA A 306 -31.82 5.58 -1.68
CA ALA A 306 -33.08 6.19 -2.06
C ALA A 306 -32.91 7.43 -2.96
N ALA A 307 -31.88 8.25 -2.70
CA ALA A 307 -31.61 9.44 -3.49
C ALA A 307 -31.12 9.11 -4.92
N LEU A 308 -30.35 8.06 -5.08
CA LEU A 308 -29.85 7.60 -6.38
C LEU A 308 -30.97 6.89 -7.16
N ASP A 309 -31.78 6.05 -6.53
CA ASP A 309 -32.93 5.40 -7.16
C ASP A 309 -33.93 6.45 -7.68
N ALA A 310 -34.24 7.47 -6.89
CA ALA A 310 -35.12 8.58 -7.29
C ALA A 310 -34.57 9.39 -8.49
N ARG A 311 -33.25 9.35 -8.76
CA ARG A 311 -32.59 9.96 -9.92
C ARG A 311 -32.42 9.01 -11.11
N GLY A 312 -33.02 7.82 -11.02
CA GLY A 312 -33.02 6.82 -12.08
C GLY A 312 -31.77 5.94 -12.14
N TRP A 313 -30.95 5.92 -11.10
CA TRP A 313 -29.87 4.97 -11.00
C TRP A 313 -30.38 3.58 -10.60
N ARG A 314 -29.80 2.55 -11.19
CA ARG A 314 -30.08 1.18 -10.78
C ARG A 314 -29.19 0.82 -9.59
N VAL A 315 -29.75 0.96 -8.37
CA VAL A 315 -29.11 0.56 -7.12
C VAL A 315 -29.29 -0.95 -6.96
N VAL A 316 -28.19 -1.66 -6.66
CA VAL A 316 -28.21 -3.10 -6.38
C VAL A 316 -28.30 -3.25 -4.87
N VAL A 317 -29.45 -3.73 -4.39
CA VAL A 317 -29.64 -4.02 -2.97
C VAL A 317 -28.97 -5.36 -2.67
N GLY A 318 -27.99 -5.35 -1.73
CA GLY A 318 -27.24 -6.54 -1.30
C GLY A 318 -27.96 -7.32 -0.22
#